data_601512448bd2d9d01e60c491ec640587
#
_entry.id   601512448bd2d9d01e60c491ec640587
#
_cell.length_a   1.000
_cell.length_b   1.000
_cell.length_c   1.000
_cell.angle_alpha   90.00
_cell.angle_beta   90.00
_cell.angle_gamma   90.00
#
_symmetry.space_group_name_H-M   'P 1'
#
loop_
_entity.id
_entity.type
_entity.pdbx_description
1 polymer ?
#
loop_
_entity_poly.entity_id
_entity_poly.type
_entity_poly.pdbx_seq_one_letter_code
_entity_poly.pdbx_strand_id
1 'polypeptide(L)'
;NNDYETSFHYAVDDKEIVQGLPENRNGWHASDGNGKGNREGIAIEICYSLSGGDRFIKAEQNAVDLIVDILNRYNWDIDKVTKHQDYTNKYCPHRTLDMGWDRFLNMINEKLSETRARPFIVGTKIYNTEDIYLTETAGYGGKQMLLTKNTESIVKKYHYNKGLYMALGTENTYYDAAWTNNYSKFTTTKPPVEELKEVDKETTKEPEKEDNNKENNDNQENKDTNDNDLDKELERQNPLLWFIDKIIKLLVKIFKRRKK
;
A
#
# COMPACT_ATOMS: atom_id res chain seq x y z
N ASN A 1 -21.78 33.34 -24.57
CA ASN A 1 -22.84 33.34 -23.56
C ASN A 1 -23.18 31.89 -23.25
N ASN A 2 -23.02 31.50 -22.00
CA ASN A 2 -23.48 30.21 -21.54
C ASN A 2 -24.90 30.41 -21.01
N ASP A 3 -25.89 29.87 -21.71
CA ASP A 3 -27.30 29.94 -21.29
C ASP A 3 -27.62 29.05 -20.10
N TYR A 4 -26.63 28.30 -19.64
CA TYR A 4 -26.69 27.44 -18.45
C TYR A 4 -25.81 27.99 -17.35
N GLU A 5 -26.33 28.00 -16.12
CA GLU A 5 -25.58 28.35 -14.91
C GLU A 5 -24.58 27.23 -14.58
N THR A 6 -23.46 27.20 -15.29
CA THR A 6 -22.39 26.24 -15.07
C THR A 6 -21.06 26.96 -14.93
N SER A 7 -20.31 26.64 -13.89
CA SER A 7 -18.97 27.20 -13.67
C SER A 7 -18.07 26.20 -12.93
N PHE A 8 -16.83 26.18 -13.32
CA PHE A 8 -15.81 25.27 -12.79
C PHE A 8 -14.48 25.99 -12.64
N HIS A 9 -13.56 25.42 -11.85
CA HIS A 9 -12.29 26.05 -11.58
C HIS A 9 -11.27 25.77 -12.67
N TYR A 10 -11.22 24.54 -13.16
CA TYR A 10 -10.23 24.11 -14.15
C TYR A 10 -10.88 23.26 -15.25
N ALA A 11 -10.42 23.47 -16.48
CA ALA A 11 -10.60 22.52 -17.59
C ALA A 11 -9.21 22.01 -18.00
N VAL A 12 -9.11 20.71 -18.23
CA VAL A 12 -7.83 20.03 -18.52
C VAL A 12 -7.99 19.19 -19.76
N ASP A 13 -7.15 19.41 -20.77
CA ASP A 13 -7.08 18.57 -21.95
C ASP A 13 -5.69 17.95 -22.14
N ASP A 14 -5.45 17.34 -23.28
CA ASP A 14 -4.17 16.71 -23.64
C ASP A 14 -3.01 17.71 -23.87
N LYS A 15 -3.29 19.02 -23.88
CA LYS A 15 -2.31 20.07 -24.22
C LYS A 15 -2.14 21.10 -23.13
N GLU A 16 -3.22 21.49 -22.47
CA GLU A 16 -3.22 22.63 -21.56
C GLU A 16 -4.17 22.45 -20.38
N ILE A 17 -3.96 23.28 -19.37
CA ILE A 17 -4.81 23.44 -18.19
C ILE A 17 -5.28 24.89 -18.19
N VAL A 18 -6.60 25.09 -18.25
CA VAL A 18 -7.21 26.41 -18.25
C VAL A 18 -7.94 26.65 -16.93
N GLN A 19 -7.62 27.74 -16.25
CA GLN A 19 -8.33 28.16 -15.04
C GLN A 19 -9.50 29.08 -15.43
N GLY A 20 -10.74 28.64 -15.13
CA GLY A 20 -11.98 29.40 -15.36
C GLY A 20 -12.38 30.27 -14.17
N LEU A 21 -12.25 29.74 -12.94
CA LEU A 21 -12.53 30.45 -11.69
C LEU A 21 -11.32 30.41 -10.76
N PRO A 22 -11.10 31.45 -9.94
CA PRO A 22 -10.18 31.37 -8.81
C PRO A 22 -10.66 30.32 -7.80
N GLU A 23 -9.74 29.55 -7.20
CA GLU A 23 -10.06 28.46 -6.27
C GLU A 23 -10.83 28.90 -5.01
N ASN A 24 -10.73 30.16 -4.64
CA ASN A 24 -11.45 30.75 -3.49
C ASN A 24 -12.88 31.23 -3.85
N ARG A 25 -13.40 30.90 -5.03
CA ARG A 25 -14.77 31.20 -5.47
C ARG A 25 -15.58 29.92 -5.51
N ASN A 26 -16.88 30.03 -5.22
CA ASN A 26 -17.79 28.90 -5.39
C ASN A 26 -18.10 28.68 -6.88
N GLY A 27 -18.13 27.42 -7.30
CA GLY A 27 -18.56 27.03 -8.63
C GLY A 27 -20.00 26.50 -8.63
N TRP A 28 -20.51 26.21 -9.85
CA TRP A 28 -21.81 25.57 -10.06
C TRP A 28 -21.62 24.39 -11.03
N HIS A 29 -21.22 23.21 -10.47
CA HIS A 29 -20.70 22.09 -11.24
C HIS A 29 -21.11 20.70 -10.70
N ALA A 30 -21.48 20.60 -9.40
CA ALA A 30 -21.73 19.31 -8.75
C ALA A 30 -23.21 18.90 -8.77
N SER A 31 -24.10 19.75 -9.29
CA SER A 31 -25.55 19.53 -9.36
C SER A 31 -26.23 19.34 -7.98
N ASP A 32 -25.54 19.68 -6.89
CA ASP A 32 -26.00 19.55 -5.50
C ASP A 32 -26.57 20.86 -4.91
N GLY A 33 -26.83 21.85 -5.78
CA GLY A 33 -27.39 23.15 -5.38
C GLY A 33 -26.44 23.91 -4.45
N ASN A 34 -26.87 24.18 -3.23
CA ASN A 34 -26.06 24.81 -2.19
C ASN A 34 -25.25 23.77 -1.37
N GLY A 35 -25.07 22.57 -1.89
CA GLY A 35 -24.32 21.49 -1.25
C GLY A 35 -22.80 21.69 -1.28
N LYS A 36 -22.09 20.76 -0.66
CA LYS A 36 -20.63 20.83 -0.49
C LYS A 36 -19.86 20.80 -1.80
N GLY A 37 -20.35 20.07 -2.79
CA GLY A 37 -19.71 19.99 -4.09
C GLY A 37 -19.55 21.38 -4.72
N ASN A 38 -20.64 22.15 -4.78
CA ASN A 38 -20.63 23.50 -5.35
C ASN A 38 -20.01 24.56 -4.44
N ARG A 39 -20.05 24.36 -3.12
CA ARG A 39 -19.65 25.40 -2.14
C ARG A 39 -18.24 25.24 -1.60
N GLU A 40 -17.73 24.03 -1.54
CA GLU A 40 -16.46 23.72 -0.90
C GLU A 40 -15.46 23.03 -1.87
N GLY A 41 -15.94 22.57 -3.06
CA GLY A 41 -15.14 21.82 -4.01
C GLY A 41 -14.37 22.72 -4.99
N ILE A 42 -13.14 22.34 -5.32
CA ILE A 42 -12.39 22.83 -6.48
C ILE A 42 -12.70 21.89 -7.65
N ALA A 43 -13.49 22.37 -8.61
CA ALA A 43 -13.95 21.56 -9.74
C ALA A 43 -12.92 21.49 -10.88
N ILE A 44 -12.66 20.29 -11.35
CA ILE A 44 -11.77 20.00 -12.47
C ILE A 44 -12.56 19.24 -13.53
N GLU A 45 -12.72 19.82 -14.71
CA GLU A 45 -13.33 19.19 -15.88
C GLU A 45 -12.24 18.55 -16.73
N ILE A 46 -12.23 17.22 -16.81
CA ILE A 46 -11.29 16.49 -17.68
C ILE A 46 -11.91 16.37 -19.06
N CYS A 47 -11.36 17.09 -20.03
CA CYS A 47 -11.83 17.06 -21.40
C CYS A 47 -11.59 15.70 -22.04
N TYR A 48 -12.59 15.19 -22.73
CA TYR A 48 -12.43 13.95 -23.48
C TYR A 48 -12.77 14.16 -24.95
N SER A 49 -12.03 13.52 -25.84
CA SER A 49 -12.41 13.43 -27.25
C SER A 49 -13.57 12.43 -27.41
N LEU A 50 -14.43 12.60 -28.39
CA LEU A 50 -15.49 11.64 -28.70
C LEU A 50 -14.94 10.24 -28.96
N SER A 51 -13.74 10.15 -29.56
CA SER A 51 -13.06 8.89 -29.82
C SER A 51 -12.37 8.28 -28.60
N GLY A 52 -12.19 9.03 -27.48
CA GLY A 52 -11.35 8.61 -26.34
C GLY A 52 -9.88 8.50 -26.73
N GLY A 53 -9.25 7.35 -26.37
CA GLY A 53 -7.88 7.02 -26.77
C GLY A 53 -6.81 7.91 -26.11
N ASP A 54 -5.66 8.04 -26.79
CA ASP A 54 -4.45 8.67 -26.23
C ASP A 54 -4.67 10.11 -25.76
N ARG A 55 -5.54 10.85 -26.42
CA ARG A 55 -5.85 12.22 -26.01
C ARG A 55 -6.54 12.27 -24.64
N PHE A 56 -7.50 11.38 -24.39
CA PHE A 56 -8.12 11.29 -23.07
C PHE A 56 -7.14 10.82 -22.00
N ILE A 57 -6.33 9.81 -22.30
CA ILE A 57 -5.30 9.32 -21.37
C ILE A 57 -4.36 10.46 -20.99
N LYS A 58 -3.95 11.27 -21.96
CA LYS A 58 -3.06 12.41 -21.69
C LYS A 58 -3.75 13.51 -20.89
N ALA A 59 -5.02 13.82 -21.19
CA ALA A 59 -5.82 14.76 -20.41
C ALA A 59 -5.98 14.30 -18.96
N GLU A 60 -6.23 13.01 -18.74
CA GLU A 60 -6.34 12.42 -17.41
C GLU A 60 -5.00 12.49 -16.64
N GLN A 61 -3.87 12.25 -17.30
CA GLN A 61 -2.54 12.41 -16.69
C GLN A 61 -2.26 13.86 -16.29
N ASN A 62 -2.61 14.83 -17.16
CA ASN A 62 -2.49 16.25 -16.84
C ASN A 62 -3.39 16.64 -15.65
N ALA A 63 -4.60 16.04 -15.56
CA ALA A 63 -5.48 16.23 -14.42
C ALA A 63 -4.88 15.65 -13.11
N VAL A 64 -4.22 14.50 -13.17
CA VAL A 64 -3.48 13.95 -12.03
C VAL A 64 -2.40 14.93 -11.56
N ASP A 65 -1.62 15.49 -12.47
CA ASP A 65 -0.59 16.47 -12.14
C ASP A 65 -1.16 17.72 -11.46
N LEU A 66 -2.28 18.27 -11.98
CA LEU A 66 -2.99 19.39 -11.37
C LEU A 66 -3.54 19.04 -9.98
N ILE A 67 -4.19 17.88 -9.84
CA ILE A 67 -4.74 17.43 -8.55
C ILE A 67 -3.64 17.32 -7.51
N VAL A 68 -2.50 16.73 -7.86
CA VAL A 68 -1.34 16.60 -6.95
C VAL A 68 -0.80 17.98 -6.55
N ASP A 69 -0.73 18.95 -7.48
CA ASP A 69 -0.36 20.32 -7.16
C ASP A 69 -1.33 20.94 -6.14
N ILE A 70 -2.64 20.82 -6.37
CA ILE A 70 -3.67 21.33 -5.46
C ILE A 70 -3.56 20.66 -4.09
N LEU A 71 -3.46 19.31 -4.03
CA LEU A 71 -3.32 18.58 -2.78
C LEU A 71 -2.07 19.03 -1.99
N ASN A 72 -0.95 19.26 -2.66
CA ASN A 72 0.27 19.74 -2.02
C ASN A 72 0.12 21.18 -1.51
N ARG A 73 -0.45 22.09 -2.30
CA ARG A 73 -0.63 23.51 -1.92
C ARG A 73 -1.55 23.70 -0.72
N TYR A 74 -2.60 22.87 -0.62
CA TYR A 74 -3.56 22.91 0.48
C TYR A 74 -3.21 21.96 1.63
N ASN A 75 -2.14 21.19 1.50
CA ASN A 75 -1.78 20.11 2.43
C ASN A 75 -2.95 19.12 2.66
N TRP A 76 -3.64 18.77 1.58
CA TRP A 76 -4.77 17.84 1.57
C TRP A 76 -4.31 16.44 1.19
N ASP A 77 -5.09 15.45 1.62
CA ASP A 77 -4.86 14.05 1.36
C ASP A 77 -5.77 13.52 0.24
N ILE A 78 -5.54 12.28 -0.18
CA ILE A 78 -6.29 11.64 -1.27
C ILE A 78 -7.80 11.54 -0.97
N ASP A 79 -8.22 11.54 0.31
CA ASP A 79 -9.63 11.54 0.72
C ASP A 79 -10.38 12.82 0.33
N LYS A 80 -9.66 13.87 -0.08
CA LYS A 80 -10.24 15.10 -0.62
C LYS A 80 -10.55 15.01 -2.12
N VAL A 81 -10.06 13.96 -2.79
CA VAL A 81 -10.38 13.73 -4.20
C VAL A 81 -11.71 13.02 -4.31
N THR A 82 -12.69 13.73 -4.83
CA THR A 82 -14.07 13.27 -5.01
C THR A 82 -14.50 13.35 -6.46
N LYS A 83 -15.61 12.72 -6.79
CA LYS A 83 -16.20 12.73 -8.13
C LYS A 83 -17.62 13.28 -8.08
N HIS A 84 -18.14 13.75 -9.21
CA HIS A 84 -19.50 14.27 -9.31
C HIS A 84 -20.54 13.27 -8.77
N GLN A 85 -20.32 11.96 -9.01
CA GLN A 85 -21.20 10.90 -8.54
C GLN A 85 -21.33 10.84 -7.00
N ASP A 86 -20.36 11.38 -6.23
CA ASP A 86 -20.43 11.41 -4.77
C ASP A 86 -21.40 12.45 -4.22
N TYR A 87 -21.82 13.40 -5.07
CA TYR A 87 -22.76 14.48 -4.71
C TYR A 87 -24.16 14.25 -5.28
N THR A 88 -24.24 13.53 -6.40
CA THR A 88 -25.52 13.21 -7.08
C THR A 88 -25.45 11.83 -7.73
N ASN A 89 -26.58 11.31 -8.21
CA ASN A 89 -26.60 10.01 -8.91
C ASN A 89 -26.06 10.08 -10.36
N LYS A 90 -25.47 11.20 -10.79
CA LYS A 90 -24.90 11.32 -12.11
C LYS A 90 -23.64 10.48 -12.27
N TYR A 91 -23.62 9.56 -13.22
CA TYR A 91 -22.44 8.76 -13.56
C TYR A 91 -21.38 9.67 -14.22
N CYS A 92 -20.56 10.31 -13.41
CA CYS A 92 -19.53 11.27 -13.84
C CYS A 92 -18.37 11.28 -12.82
N PRO A 93 -17.13 11.29 -13.27
CA PRO A 93 -16.61 11.34 -14.65
C PRO A 93 -16.69 9.98 -15.36
N HIS A 94 -17.54 9.85 -16.37
CA HIS A 94 -17.89 8.55 -16.93
C HIS A 94 -16.68 7.77 -17.50
N ARG A 95 -15.78 8.38 -18.29
CA ARG A 95 -14.62 7.66 -18.83
C ARG A 95 -13.63 7.22 -17.77
N THR A 96 -13.36 8.05 -16.78
CA THR A 96 -12.50 7.69 -15.64
C THR A 96 -13.12 6.56 -14.82
N LEU A 97 -14.47 6.59 -14.66
CA LEU A 97 -15.21 5.52 -13.97
C LEU A 97 -15.19 4.22 -14.78
N ASP A 98 -15.36 4.27 -16.10
CA ASP A 98 -15.26 3.10 -16.99
C ASP A 98 -13.88 2.44 -16.92
N MET A 99 -12.81 3.22 -16.76
CA MET A 99 -11.44 2.75 -16.61
C MET A 99 -11.09 2.35 -15.18
N GLY A 100 -11.93 2.65 -14.20
CA GLY A 100 -11.77 2.36 -12.78
C GLY A 100 -11.39 3.58 -11.95
N TRP A 101 -12.25 3.95 -11.00
CA TRP A 101 -11.99 5.05 -10.07
C TRP A 101 -10.77 4.81 -9.17
N ASP A 102 -10.62 3.59 -8.66
CA ASP A 102 -9.46 3.22 -7.82
C ASP A 102 -8.15 3.31 -8.59
N ARG A 103 -8.14 2.98 -9.89
CA ARG A 103 -6.99 3.20 -10.77
C ARG A 103 -6.60 4.68 -10.80
N PHE A 104 -7.57 5.57 -10.97
CA PHE A 104 -7.33 7.02 -11.01
C PHE A 104 -6.78 7.53 -9.66
N LEU A 105 -7.38 7.11 -8.55
CA LEU A 105 -6.86 7.44 -7.21
C LEU A 105 -5.44 6.91 -6.98
N ASN A 106 -5.13 5.71 -7.49
CA ASN A 106 -3.77 5.16 -7.39
C ASN A 106 -2.75 5.99 -8.18
N MET A 107 -3.08 6.47 -9.38
CA MET A 107 -2.21 7.38 -10.14
C MET A 107 -1.90 8.66 -9.35
N ILE A 108 -2.91 9.26 -8.73
CA ILE A 108 -2.74 10.45 -7.87
C ILE A 108 -1.86 10.13 -6.66
N ASN A 109 -2.11 9.02 -5.98
CA ASN A 109 -1.33 8.59 -4.81
C ASN A 109 0.15 8.36 -5.13
N GLU A 110 0.43 7.69 -6.22
CA GLU A 110 1.80 7.45 -6.69
C GLU A 110 2.52 8.79 -6.91
N LYS A 111 1.90 9.68 -7.69
CA LYS A 111 2.46 11.00 -7.97
C LYS A 111 2.60 11.88 -6.72
N LEU A 112 1.62 11.86 -5.84
CA LEU A 112 1.66 12.58 -4.56
C LEU A 112 2.80 12.08 -3.69
N SER A 113 3.03 10.77 -3.63
CA SER A 113 4.15 10.18 -2.91
C SER A 113 5.52 10.56 -3.50
N GLU A 114 5.59 10.85 -4.80
CA GLU A 114 6.81 11.33 -5.45
C GLU A 114 7.13 12.79 -5.12
N THR A 115 6.11 13.63 -5.01
CA THR A 115 6.29 15.10 -4.81
C THR A 115 6.47 15.51 -3.36
N ARG A 116 6.06 14.69 -2.39
CA ARG A 116 6.22 14.96 -0.97
C ARG A 116 7.61 14.59 -0.48
N ALA A 117 8.15 15.36 0.46
CA ALA A 117 9.46 15.09 1.04
C ALA A 117 9.53 13.68 1.63
N ARG A 118 10.50 12.88 1.17
CA ARG A 118 10.76 11.53 1.65
C ARG A 118 11.91 11.53 2.64
N PRO A 119 11.75 10.96 3.83
CA PRO A 119 12.80 10.95 4.85
C PRO A 119 14.04 10.14 4.43
N PHE A 120 13.85 9.10 3.59
CA PHE A 120 14.93 8.25 3.08
C PHE A 120 14.76 8.00 1.58
N ILE A 121 15.85 7.81 0.86
CA ILE A 121 15.83 7.41 -0.56
C ILE A 121 15.43 5.93 -0.67
N VAL A 122 14.61 5.57 -1.65
CA VAL A 122 14.30 4.15 -1.95
C VAL A 122 15.59 3.41 -2.28
N GLY A 123 15.78 2.23 -1.72
CA GLY A 123 17.01 1.45 -1.77
C GLY A 123 17.99 1.70 -0.63
N THR A 124 17.76 2.75 0.20
CA THR A 124 18.64 3.03 1.34
C THR A 124 18.49 1.95 2.42
N LYS A 125 19.63 1.52 2.96
CA LYS A 125 19.69 0.71 4.18
C LYS A 125 19.47 1.61 5.38
N ILE A 126 18.55 1.21 6.25
CA ILE A 126 18.22 1.90 7.49
C ILE A 126 18.17 0.92 8.65
N TYR A 127 18.35 1.45 9.84
CA TYR A 127 18.34 0.68 11.10
C TYR A 127 17.36 1.33 12.05
N ASN A 128 16.46 0.55 12.65
CA ASN A 128 15.57 1.07 13.67
C ASN A 128 16.32 1.28 15.00
N THR A 129 16.06 2.40 15.64
CA THR A 129 16.73 2.83 16.88
C THR A 129 16.09 2.26 18.14
N GLU A 130 14.90 1.68 18.02
CA GLU A 130 14.14 1.00 19.06
C GLU A 130 13.24 -0.07 18.42
N ASP A 131 12.61 -0.91 19.24
CA ASP A 131 11.61 -1.86 18.79
C ASP A 131 10.41 -1.13 18.22
N ILE A 132 9.96 -1.50 17.02
CA ILE A 132 8.80 -0.91 16.36
C ILE A 132 7.89 -1.96 15.76
N TYR A 133 6.60 -1.66 15.67
CA TYR A 133 5.66 -2.48 14.91
C TYR A 133 5.45 -1.90 13.52
N LEU A 134 5.59 -2.76 12.53
CA LEU A 134 5.19 -2.49 11.15
C LEU A 134 3.77 -2.99 10.93
N THR A 135 3.04 -2.41 9.98
CA THR A 135 1.67 -2.81 9.64
C THR A 135 1.59 -3.45 8.25
N GLU A 136 0.60 -4.34 8.05
CA GLU A 136 0.39 -5.00 6.77
C GLU A 136 0.02 -4.02 5.67
N THR A 137 -0.75 -2.99 5.99
CA THR A 137 -1.20 -1.96 5.04
C THR A 137 -0.85 -0.56 5.50
N ALA A 138 -0.55 0.33 4.55
CA ALA A 138 -0.23 1.73 4.82
C ALA A 138 -1.46 2.45 5.42
N GLY A 139 -1.40 2.76 6.72
CA GLY A 139 -2.42 3.55 7.42
C GLY A 139 -3.70 2.81 7.83
N TYR A 140 -3.87 1.55 7.46
CA TYR A 140 -5.12 0.81 7.74
C TYR A 140 -5.00 -0.24 8.86
N GLY A 141 -3.82 -0.41 9.46
CA GLY A 141 -3.60 -1.47 10.45
C GLY A 141 -3.41 -2.83 9.79
N GLY A 142 -4.17 -3.83 10.19
CA GLY A 142 -4.01 -5.21 9.77
C GLY A 142 -3.01 -5.97 10.66
N LYS A 143 -2.43 -7.05 10.12
CA LYS A 143 -1.39 -7.83 10.80
C LYS A 143 -0.20 -6.92 11.13
N GLN A 144 0.39 -7.14 12.30
CA GLN A 144 1.58 -6.42 12.73
C GLN A 144 2.79 -7.35 12.80
N MET A 145 3.95 -6.79 12.51
CA MET A 145 5.24 -7.47 12.67
C MET A 145 6.14 -6.62 13.56
N LEU A 146 6.71 -7.21 14.59
CA LEU A 146 7.71 -6.56 15.42
C LEU A 146 9.05 -6.54 14.69
N LEU A 147 9.61 -5.34 14.52
CA LEU A 147 10.98 -5.13 14.08
C LEU A 147 11.81 -4.76 15.31
N THR A 148 12.67 -5.69 15.75
CA THR A 148 13.52 -5.48 16.92
C THR A 148 14.58 -4.43 16.65
N LYS A 149 14.98 -3.68 17.69
CA LYS A 149 16.02 -2.65 17.64
C LYS A 149 17.26 -3.12 16.88
N ASN A 150 17.87 -2.21 16.13
CA ASN A 150 19.07 -2.41 15.31
C ASN A 150 18.90 -3.36 14.12
N THR A 151 17.67 -3.71 13.74
CA THR A 151 17.43 -4.51 12.54
C THR A 151 17.75 -3.68 11.27
N GLU A 152 18.59 -4.25 10.39
CA GLU A 152 18.83 -3.68 9.06
C GLU A 152 17.60 -3.90 8.18
N SER A 153 17.12 -2.83 7.57
CA SER A 153 16.02 -2.86 6.61
C SER A 153 16.37 -2.03 5.38
N ILE A 154 15.72 -2.29 4.26
CA ILE A 154 15.84 -1.49 3.05
C ILE A 154 14.51 -0.80 2.79
N VAL A 155 14.54 0.49 2.51
CA VAL A 155 13.37 1.26 2.08
C VAL A 155 13.00 0.82 0.67
N LYS A 156 11.84 0.19 0.50
CA LYS A 156 11.41 -0.44 -0.77
C LYS A 156 10.56 0.49 -1.62
N LYS A 157 9.61 1.19 -1.02
CA LYS A 157 8.74 2.16 -1.67
C LYS A 157 8.02 3.05 -0.65
N TYR A 158 7.35 4.06 -1.16
CA TYR A 158 6.44 4.91 -0.40
C TYR A 158 5.01 4.77 -0.89
N HIS A 159 4.07 4.98 -0.01
CA HIS A 159 2.64 5.11 -0.31
C HIS A 159 2.03 6.20 0.55
N TYR A 160 1.18 7.01 -0.07
CA TYR A 160 0.48 8.07 0.63
C TYR A 160 -0.97 7.65 0.93
N ASN A 161 -1.34 7.66 2.22
CA ASN A 161 -2.69 7.39 2.69
C ASN A 161 -2.92 8.10 4.03
N LYS A 162 -3.54 9.30 4.00
CA LYS A 162 -3.66 10.20 5.16
C LYS A 162 -2.33 10.47 5.87
N GLY A 163 -1.24 10.30 5.17
CA GLY A 163 0.13 10.41 5.62
C GLY A 163 1.05 9.58 4.72
N LEU A 164 2.31 9.97 4.65
CA LEU A 164 3.31 9.24 3.89
C LEU A 164 3.75 8.01 4.70
N TYR A 165 3.71 6.84 4.11
CA TYR A 165 4.20 5.58 4.68
C TYR A 165 5.34 5.04 3.85
N MET A 166 6.37 4.49 4.50
CA MET A 166 7.41 3.73 3.81
C MET A 166 7.21 2.23 4.02
N ALA A 167 7.42 1.45 2.98
CA ALA A 167 7.49 0.00 3.04
C ALA A 167 8.93 -0.45 3.20
N LEU A 168 9.15 -1.40 4.09
CA LEU A 168 10.45 -1.96 4.40
C LEU A 168 10.56 -3.42 3.95
N GLY A 169 11.77 -3.90 3.84
CA GLY A 169 12.07 -5.28 3.50
C GLY A 169 13.56 -5.57 3.58
N THR A 170 13.95 -6.73 3.07
CA THR A 170 15.34 -7.12 2.83
C THR A 170 15.75 -6.79 1.39
N GLU A 171 16.96 -7.13 0.98
CA GLU A 171 17.42 -6.91 -0.39
C GLU A 171 16.48 -7.51 -1.44
N ASN A 172 15.97 -8.70 -1.22
CA ASN A 172 15.22 -9.47 -2.21
C ASN A 172 13.69 -9.49 -1.99
N THR A 173 13.17 -9.03 -0.85
CA THR A 173 11.75 -9.17 -0.51
C THR A 173 11.24 -8.00 0.34
N TYR A 174 9.93 -7.85 0.38
CA TYR A 174 9.24 -7.05 1.40
C TYR A 174 9.07 -7.86 2.68
N TYR A 175 8.91 -7.19 3.81
CA TYR A 175 8.40 -7.84 5.02
C TYR A 175 6.91 -8.14 4.86
N ASP A 176 6.39 -9.16 5.55
CA ASP A 176 4.96 -9.55 5.52
C ASP A 176 4.06 -8.42 6.03
N ALA A 177 4.49 -7.72 7.08
CA ALA A 177 3.92 -6.45 7.50
C ALA A 177 5.04 -5.40 7.32
N ALA A 178 4.95 -4.56 6.30
CA ALA A 178 6.09 -3.78 5.81
C ALA A 178 5.99 -2.28 6.07
N TRP A 179 4.80 -1.76 6.44
CA TRP A 179 4.54 -0.33 6.40
C TRP A 179 4.72 0.37 7.73
N THR A 180 5.33 1.57 7.67
CA THR A 180 5.46 2.48 8.82
C THR A 180 5.53 3.94 8.36
N ASN A 181 5.12 4.85 9.24
CA ASN A 181 5.35 6.29 9.12
C ASN A 181 6.19 6.85 10.29
N ASN A 182 6.76 5.98 11.11
CA ASN A 182 7.60 6.35 12.26
C ASN A 182 9.05 6.63 11.85
N TYR A 183 9.26 7.57 10.93
CA TYR A 183 10.57 7.86 10.33
C TYR A 183 11.65 8.22 11.34
N SER A 184 11.29 8.94 12.42
CA SER A 184 12.20 9.36 13.48
C SER A 184 12.82 8.19 14.25
N LYS A 185 12.27 6.99 14.10
CA LYS A 185 12.76 5.74 14.72
C LYS A 185 13.80 5.00 13.86
N PHE A 186 14.28 5.62 12.80
CA PHE A 186 15.26 5.03 11.89
C PHE A 186 16.46 5.96 11.68
N THR A 187 17.61 5.35 11.42
CA THR A 187 18.86 6.00 11.06
C THR A 187 19.54 5.28 9.89
N THR A 188 20.33 6.01 9.12
CA THR A 188 21.21 5.42 8.10
C THR A 188 22.56 4.97 8.68
N THR A 189 22.88 5.37 9.91
CA THR A 189 24.11 4.98 10.59
C THR A 189 23.95 3.57 11.16
N LYS A 190 24.80 2.65 10.72
CA LYS A 190 24.82 1.29 11.28
C LYS A 190 25.17 1.36 12.77
N PRO A 191 24.34 0.78 13.66
CA PRO A 191 24.64 0.75 15.08
C PRO A 191 25.94 -0.06 15.35
N PRO A 192 26.71 0.31 16.38
CA PRO A 192 27.88 -0.48 16.78
C PRO A 192 27.42 -1.89 17.13
N VAL A 193 28.21 -2.87 16.73
CA VAL A 193 28.03 -4.27 17.17
C VAL A 193 28.33 -4.29 18.67
N GLU A 194 27.31 -4.52 19.51
CA GLU A 194 27.55 -4.83 20.91
C GLU A 194 28.26 -6.18 20.93
N GLU A 195 29.57 -6.18 21.26
CA GLU A 195 30.28 -7.43 21.59
C GLU A 195 29.53 -8.09 22.73
N LEU A 196 28.96 -9.25 22.46
CA LEU A 196 28.43 -10.12 23.53
C LEU A 196 29.58 -10.39 24.47
N LYS A 197 29.59 -9.74 25.64
CA LYS A 197 30.49 -10.12 26.71
C LYS A 197 30.17 -11.54 27.02
N GLU A 198 31.11 -12.46 26.75
CA GLU A 198 31.05 -13.83 27.21
C GLU A 198 30.83 -13.77 28.73
N VAL A 199 29.66 -14.23 29.15
CA VAL A 199 29.36 -14.45 30.56
C VAL A 199 30.21 -15.65 30.95
N ASP A 200 31.29 -15.37 31.69
CA ASP A 200 32.11 -16.39 32.31
C ASP A 200 31.20 -17.42 33.00
N LYS A 201 31.32 -18.67 32.57
CA LYS A 201 30.66 -19.81 33.20
C LYS A 201 31.29 -20.03 34.56
N GLU A 202 30.75 -19.37 35.57
CA GLU A 202 31.04 -19.70 36.93
C GLU A 202 30.40 -21.05 37.30
N THR A 203 31.24 -21.95 37.65
CA THR A 203 31.05 -23.34 38.05
C THR A 203 29.95 -23.49 39.09
N THR A 204 28.82 -24.05 38.72
CA THR A 204 27.86 -24.55 39.72
C THR A 204 27.98 -26.09 39.80
N LYS A 205 28.40 -26.52 40.98
CA LYS A 205 28.48 -27.92 41.37
C LYS A 205 27.12 -28.60 41.29
N GLU A 206 27.11 -29.81 40.71
CA GLU A 206 26.00 -30.76 40.78
C GLU A 206 25.72 -31.18 42.22
N PRO A 207 24.48 -31.37 42.63
CA PRO A 207 24.11 -32.27 43.70
C PRO A 207 23.70 -33.64 43.16
N GLU A 208 24.13 -34.63 43.91
CA GLU A 208 24.05 -36.05 43.67
C GLU A 208 22.63 -36.60 43.47
N LYS A 209 22.60 -37.72 42.75
CA LYS A 209 21.44 -38.54 42.39
C LYS A 209 20.79 -39.18 43.62
N GLU A 210 19.48 -39.19 43.65
CA GLU A 210 18.69 -40.25 44.25
C GLU A 210 17.85 -40.97 43.19
N ASP A 211 18.09 -42.28 43.15
CA ASP A 211 17.41 -43.28 42.33
C ASP A 211 15.96 -43.47 42.78
N ASN A 212 15.03 -43.49 41.84
CA ASN A 212 13.86 -44.35 41.99
C ASN A 212 13.28 -44.74 40.61
N ASN A 213 13.54 -45.98 40.33
CA ASN A 213 12.98 -46.84 39.31
C ASN A 213 11.44 -46.85 39.32
N LYS A 214 10.80 -46.65 38.18
CA LYS A 214 9.65 -47.49 37.76
C LYS A 214 9.47 -47.43 36.25
N GLU A 215 9.63 -48.60 35.68
CA GLU A 215 9.23 -48.99 34.32
C GLU A 215 7.77 -48.62 34.02
N ASN A 216 7.51 -48.16 32.79
CA ASN A 216 6.46 -48.76 31.96
C ASN A 216 6.68 -48.39 30.50
N ASN A 217 6.77 -49.43 29.71
CA ASN A 217 6.63 -49.49 28.25
C ASN A 217 5.33 -48.82 27.80
N ASP A 218 5.38 -48.09 26.65
CA ASP A 218 4.67 -48.55 25.44
C ASP A 218 4.86 -47.60 24.26
N ASN A 219 5.26 -48.25 23.18
CA ASN A 219 4.90 -48.01 21.77
C ASN A 219 5.13 -46.65 21.08
N GLN A 220 6.17 -46.70 20.28
CA GLN A 220 6.29 -45.93 19.02
C GLN A 220 5.10 -46.19 18.09
N GLU A 221 4.42 -45.15 17.67
CA GLU A 221 3.75 -45.10 16.38
C GLU A 221 4.24 -43.90 15.59
N ASN A 222 5.01 -44.19 14.56
CA ASN A 222 5.25 -43.30 13.42
C ASN A 222 3.89 -43.00 12.76
N LYS A 223 3.47 -41.75 12.78
CA LYS A 223 2.43 -41.25 11.87
C LYS A 223 3.08 -40.55 10.71
N ASP A 224 3.18 -41.25 9.60
CA ASP A 224 3.27 -40.64 8.27
C ASP A 224 2.11 -39.65 8.11
N THR A 225 2.42 -38.37 8.14
CA THR A 225 1.44 -37.32 7.78
C THR A 225 1.21 -37.39 6.28
N ASN A 226 0.04 -37.86 5.94
CA ASN A 226 -0.45 -38.04 4.58
C ASN A 226 -0.63 -36.66 3.92
N ASP A 227 -0.01 -36.44 2.75
CA ASP A 227 -0.09 -35.22 1.94
C ASP A 227 -1.53 -34.72 1.70
N ASN A 228 -2.51 -35.60 1.86
CA ASN A 228 -3.93 -35.27 1.70
C ASN A 228 -4.55 -34.48 2.87
N ASP A 229 -3.97 -34.53 4.07
CA ASP A 229 -4.51 -33.81 5.23
C ASP A 229 -3.96 -32.35 5.28
N LEU A 230 -2.74 -32.13 4.80
CA LEU A 230 -2.20 -30.77 4.62
C LEU A 230 -2.99 -29.99 3.53
N ASP A 231 -3.34 -30.64 2.42
CA ASP A 231 -4.13 -30.03 1.32
C ASP A 231 -5.51 -29.60 1.82
N LYS A 232 -6.17 -30.38 2.70
CA LYS A 232 -7.48 -30.03 3.28
C LYS A 232 -7.41 -28.88 4.30
N GLU A 233 -6.30 -28.79 5.02
CA GLU A 233 -6.12 -27.73 6.00
C GLU A 233 -5.81 -26.37 5.32
N LEU A 234 -5.04 -26.37 4.24
CA LEU A 234 -4.80 -25.20 3.38
C LEU A 234 -6.11 -24.71 2.70
N GLU A 235 -6.97 -25.63 2.25
CA GLU A 235 -8.27 -25.28 1.66
C GLU A 235 -9.19 -24.57 2.67
N ARG A 236 -9.15 -24.98 3.94
CA ARG A 236 -9.97 -24.37 5.01
C ARG A 236 -9.42 -23.03 5.48
N GLN A 237 -8.09 -22.88 5.57
CA GLN A 237 -7.45 -21.68 6.13
C GLN A 237 -7.25 -20.58 5.08
N ASN A 238 -7.01 -20.92 3.83
CA ASN A 238 -6.81 -19.94 2.77
C ASN A 238 -7.21 -20.50 1.38
N PRO A 239 -8.50 -20.47 1.02
CA PRO A 239 -9.02 -21.05 -0.22
C PRO A 239 -8.34 -20.50 -1.48
N LEU A 240 -7.91 -19.22 -1.46
CA LEU A 240 -7.25 -18.58 -2.60
C LEU A 240 -5.83 -19.10 -2.81
N LEU A 241 -5.06 -19.28 -1.75
CA LEU A 241 -3.71 -19.85 -1.82
C LEU A 241 -3.75 -21.32 -2.25
N TRP A 242 -4.70 -22.09 -1.74
CA TRP A 242 -4.93 -23.46 -2.17
C TRP A 242 -5.25 -23.56 -3.67
N PHE A 243 -6.12 -22.66 -4.19
CA PHE A 243 -6.45 -22.61 -5.61
C PHE A 243 -5.24 -22.24 -6.49
N ILE A 244 -4.43 -21.28 -6.06
CA ILE A 244 -3.20 -20.88 -6.75
C ILE A 244 -2.19 -22.03 -6.79
N ASP A 245 -2.01 -22.77 -5.70
CA ASP A 245 -1.11 -23.94 -5.64
C ASP A 245 -1.55 -25.05 -6.60
N LYS A 246 -2.84 -25.31 -6.70
CA LYS A 246 -3.42 -26.26 -7.68
C LYS A 246 -3.13 -25.83 -9.13
N ILE A 247 -3.27 -24.54 -9.44
CA ILE A 247 -2.96 -24.00 -10.77
C ILE A 247 -1.46 -24.16 -11.07
N ILE A 248 -0.57 -23.82 -10.15
CA ILE A 248 0.87 -23.97 -10.33
C ILE A 248 1.24 -25.45 -10.55
N LYS A 249 0.72 -26.37 -9.75
CA LYS A 249 0.93 -27.81 -9.91
C LYS A 249 0.44 -28.32 -11.26
N LEU A 250 -0.67 -27.79 -11.77
CA LEU A 250 -1.20 -28.13 -13.09
C LEU A 250 -0.30 -27.61 -14.23
N LEU A 251 0.13 -26.36 -14.14
CA LEU A 251 1.02 -25.77 -15.13
C LEU A 251 2.37 -26.49 -15.19
N VAL A 252 2.96 -26.86 -14.06
CA VAL A 252 4.20 -27.66 -14.00
C VAL A 252 4.01 -29.03 -14.69
N LYS A 253 2.85 -29.69 -14.52
CA LYS A 253 2.54 -30.95 -15.22
C LYS A 253 2.42 -30.76 -16.74
N ILE A 254 1.83 -29.65 -17.19
CA ILE A 254 1.69 -29.33 -18.62
C ILE A 254 3.07 -29.07 -19.25
N PHE A 255 3.93 -28.28 -18.57
CA PHE A 255 5.28 -27.99 -19.04
C PHE A 255 6.19 -29.24 -19.08
N LYS A 256 6.05 -30.13 -18.08
CA LYS A 256 6.80 -31.42 -18.10
C LYS A 256 6.36 -32.36 -19.23
N ARG A 257 5.08 -32.29 -19.68
CA ARG A 257 4.57 -33.09 -20.81
C ARG A 257 4.99 -32.56 -22.18
N ARG A 258 5.35 -31.27 -22.30
CA ARG A 258 5.84 -30.68 -23.56
C ARG A 258 7.34 -30.87 -23.80
N LYS A 259 8.08 -31.40 -22.83
CA LYS A 259 9.53 -31.71 -22.96
C LYS A 259 9.81 -33.20 -23.19
N LYS A 260 8.79 -34.01 -23.35
CA LYS A 260 8.88 -35.39 -23.87
C LYS A 260 8.27 -35.45 -25.28
#